data_5b3b49a28c10a391559b92a71cfe8175
#
_entry.id   5b3b49a28c10a391559b92a71cfe8175
#
_cell.length_a   1.000
_cell.length_b   1.000
_cell.length_c   1.000
_cell.angle_alpha   90.00
_cell.angle_beta   90.00
_cell.angle_gamma   90.00
#
_symmetry.space_group_name_H-M   'P 1'
#
loop_
_entity.id
_entity.type
_entity.pdbx_description
1 polymer ?
#
loop_
_entity_poly.entity_id
_entity_poly.type
_entity_poly.pdbx_seq_one_letter_code
_entity_poly.pdbx_strand_id
1 'polypeptide(L)'
;CQNCQGEIFKKMKETFGEYIHKLRSENGLTLTKLAAALDIDQSTLSKIENGKRNVPEEILPKLSSFFKLDLKKLEHEYLSERIAELIYPQEETKALFKSAEEKAKYFRTIKTQQGTIKF
;
A
#
# COMPACT_ATOMS: atom_id res chain seq x y z
N CYS A 1 -19.15 0.13 -9.19
CA CYS A 1 -19.10 -1.26 -9.60
C CYS A 1 -18.16 -2.03 -8.71
N GLN A 2 -18.76 -2.78 -7.85
CA GLN A 2 -17.99 -3.50 -6.89
C GLN A 2 -17.19 -4.61 -7.50
N ASN A 3 -17.68 -5.15 -8.58
CA ASN A 3 -16.90 -6.15 -9.25
C ASN A 3 -15.65 -5.58 -9.80
N CYS A 4 -15.74 -4.34 -10.22
CA CYS A 4 -14.59 -3.70 -10.75
C CYS A 4 -13.48 -3.60 -9.77
N GLN A 5 -13.83 -3.45 -8.50
CA GLN A 5 -12.79 -3.34 -7.51
C GLN A 5 -12.01 -4.61 -7.39
N GLY A 6 -12.69 -5.73 -7.36
CA GLY A 6 -11.99 -6.99 -7.28
C GLY A 6 -11.11 -7.21 -8.47
N GLU A 7 -11.62 -6.85 -9.63
CA GLU A 7 -10.84 -7.04 -10.81
C GLU A 7 -9.69 -6.08 -10.91
N ILE A 8 -9.87 -4.88 -10.44
CA ILE A 8 -8.80 -3.92 -10.42
C ILE A 8 -7.64 -4.46 -9.62
N PHE A 9 -7.92 -5.00 -8.45
CA PHE A 9 -6.85 -5.54 -7.65
C PHE A 9 -6.17 -6.71 -8.30
N LYS A 10 -6.90 -7.53 -8.97
CA LYS A 10 -6.31 -8.67 -9.61
C LYS A 10 -5.42 -8.28 -10.76
N LYS A 11 -5.78 -7.25 -11.46
CA LYS A 11 -5.03 -6.85 -12.61
C LYS A 11 -4.00 -5.80 -12.35
N MET A 12 -3.84 -5.39 -11.15
CA MET A 12 -3.03 -4.28 -10.76
C MET A 12 -1.91 -3.94 -11.68
N LYS A 13 -2.11 -2.91 -12.44
CA LYS A 13 -1.06 -2.33 -13.23
C LYS A 13 -0.79 -0.92 -12.82
N GLU A 14 -1.31 -0.52 -11.68
CA GLU A 14 -1.14 0.84 -11.22
C GLU A 14 -0.51 0.85 -9.86
N THR A 15 0.18 1.93 -9.55
CA THR A 15 0.80 2.08 -8.26
C THR A 15 -0.26 2.45 -7.23
N PHE A 16 0.11 2.35 -5.97
CA PHE A 16 -0.81 2.71 -4.91
C PHE A 16 -1.17 4.20 -4.98
N GLY A 17 -0.20 5.04 -5.36
CA GLY A 17 -0.48 6.46 -5.57
C GLY A 17 -1.49 6.70 -6.67
N GLU A 18 -1.35 5.96 -7.77
CA GLU A 18 -2.33 6.07 -8.85
C GLU A 18 -3.69 5.59 -8.41
N TYR A 19 -3.73 4.58 -7.56
CA TYR A 19 -4.98 4.09 -7.02
C TYR A 19 -5.65 5.17 -6.16
N ILE A 20 -4.88 5.86 -5.33
CA ILE A 20 -5.42 6.95 -4.52
C ILE A 20 -5.96 8.06 -5.41
N HIS A 21 -5.23 8.39 -6.48
CA HIS A 21 -5.69 9.40 -7.42
C HIS A 21 -7.03 9.01 -8.03
N LYS A 22 -7.16 7.75 -8.39
CA LYS A 22 -8.38 7.24 -8.97
C LYS A 22 -9.54 7.33 -7.99
N LEU A 23 -9.32 6.94 -6.75
CA LEU A 23 -10.34 7.04 -5.72
C LEU A 23 -10.79 8.49 -5.57
N ARG A 24 -9.84 9.40 -5.53
CA ARG A 24 -10.16 10.81 -5.38
C ARG A 24 -10.98 11.31 -6.55
N SER A 25 -10.53 11.00 -7.76
CA SER A 25 -11.22 11.48 -8.96
C SER A 25 -12.62 10.91 -9.08
N GLU A 26 -12.77 9.64 -8.79
CA GLU A 26 -14.07 8.99 -8.92
C GLU A 26 -15.06 9.54 -7.92
N ASN A 27 -14.58 10.06 -6.81
CA ASN A 27 -15.46 10.63 -5.79
C ASN A 27 -15.57 12.13 -5.88
N GLY A 28 -14.99 12.72 -6.92
CA GLY A 28 -15.11 14.16 -7.15
C GLY A 28 -14.45 15.00 -6.10
N LEU A 29 -13.38 14.51 -5.49
CA LEU A 29 -12.71 15.23 -4.43
C LEU A 29 -11.55 16.04 -4.95
N THR A 30 -11.32 17.20 -4.32
CA THR A 30 -10.14 17.97 -4.64
C THR A 30 -8.96 17.44 -3.84
N LEU A 31 -7.75 17.80 -4.27
CA LEU A 31 -6.57 17.45 -3.52
C LEU A 31 -6.66 17.97 -2.10
N THR A 32 -7.12 19.18 -1.95
CA THR A 32 -7.23 19.81 -0.65
C THR A 32 -8.13 19.01 0.29
N LYS A 33 -9.27 18.59 -0.23
CA LYS A 33 -10.23 17.87 0.60
C LYS A 33 -9.71 16.52 1.02
N LEU A 34 -9.11 15.78 0.10
CA LEU A 34 -8.59 14.48 0.47
C LEU A 34 -7.40 14.61 1.39
N ALA A 35 -6.54 15.58 1.14
CA ALA A 35 -5.39 15.78 2.02
C ALA A 35 -5.84 16.07 3.44
N ALA A 36 -6.88 16.88 3.58
CA ALA A 36 -7.41 17.16 4.91
C ALA A 36 -7.96 15.91 5.57
N ALA A 37 -8.63 15.07 4.81
CA ALA A 37 -9.17 13.83 5.35
C ALA A 37 -8.07 12.88 5.79
N LEU A 38 -6.95 12.90 5.11
CA LEU A 38 -5.82 12.05 5.44
C LEU A 38 -4.85 12.72 6.40
N ASP A 39 -5.12 13.98 6.73
CA ASP A 39 -4.29 14.74 7.67
C ASP A 39 -2.86 14.91 7.15
N ILE A 40 -2.74 15.23 5.89
CA ILE A 40 -1.45 15.52 5.28
C ILE A 40 -1.59 16.78 4.43
N ASP A 41 -0.45 17.31 3.98
CA ASP A 41 -0.43 18.48 3.13
C ASP A 41 -0.95 18.16 1.75
N GLN A 42 -1.54 19.16 1.10
CA GLN A 42 -1.95 19.02 -0.26
C GLN A 42 -0.76 18.70 -1.16
N SER A 43 0.38 19.33 -0.94
CA SER A 43 1.55 19.07 -1.77
C SER A 43 2.08 17.66 -1.55
N THR A 44 2.01 17.16 -0.32
CA THR A 44 2.40 15.79 -0.04
C THR A 44 1.50 14.82 -0.79
N LEU A 45 0.21 15.04 -0.75
CA LEU A 45 -0.73 14.17 -1.45
C LEU A 45 -0.47 14.20 -2.95
N SER A 46 -0.22 15.37 -3.49
CA SER A 46 0.07 15.50 -4.92
C SER A 46 1.30 14.67 -5.29
N LYS A 47 2.33 14.72 -4.47
CA LYS A 47 3.54 13.95 -4.74
C LYS A 47 3.28 12.46 -4.65
N ILE A 48 2.44 12.05 -3.71
CA ILE A 48 2.09 10.64 -3.58
C ILE A 48 1.35 10.18 -4.83
N GLU A 49 0.38 10.96 -5.28
CA GLU A 49 -0.41 10.57 -6.45
C GLU A 49 0.45 10.51 -7.71
N ASN A 50 1.48 11.32 -7.77
CA ASN A 50 2.35 11.36 -8.94
C ASN A 50 3.56 10.44 -8.82
N GLY A 51 3.62 9.66 -7.77
CA GLY A 51 4.70 8.69 -7.62
C GLY A 51 6.01 9.27 -7.19
N LYS A 52 6.03 10.53 -6.73
CA LYS A 52 7.27 11.17 -6.31
C LYS A 52 7.54 11.02 -4.84
N ARG A 53 6.66 10.40 -4.11
CA ARG A 53 6.82 10.17 -2.70
C ARG A 53 6.11 8.89 -2.32
N ASN A 54 6.71 8.14 -1.41
CA ASN A 54 6.10 6.91 -0.93
C ASN A 54 4.88 7.21 -0.09
N VAL A 55 3.95 6.27 -0.09
CA VAL A 55 2.75 6.40 0.71
C VAL A 55 3.09 6.16 2.17
N PRO A 56 2.78 7.08 3.07
CA PRO A 56 3.01 6.83 4.49
C PRO A 56 2.02 5.78 4.98
N GLU A 57 2.51 4.86 5.77
CA GLU A 57 1.66 3.80 6.27
C GLU A 57 0.54 4.35 7.15
N GLU A 58 0.78 5.48 7.79
CA GLU A 58 -0.19 6.08 8.70
C GLU A 58 -1.48 6.48 8.03
N ILE A 59 -1.46 6.71 6.72
CA ILE A 59 -2.70 7.15 6.07
C ILE A 59 -3.60 5.99 5.70
N LEU A 60 -3.13 4.76 5.80
CA LEU A 60 -3.95 3.61 5.41
C LEU A 60 -5.24 3.50 6.22
N PRO A 61 -5.20 3.60 7.56
CA PRO A 61 -6.45 3.55 8.31
C PRO A 61 -7.38 4.71 7.97
N LYS A 62 -6.81 5.89 7.73
CA LYS A 62 -7.63 7.05 7.39
C LYS A 62 -8.28 6.89 6.04
N LEU A 63 -7.52 6.34 5.09
CA LEU A 63 -8.04 6.09 3.77
C LEU A 63 -9.15 5.05 3.82
N SER A 64 -8.93 4.00 4.58
CA SER A 64 -9.92 2.95 4.75
C SER A 64 -11.21 3.52 5.33
N SER A 65 -11.08 4.34 6.35
CA SER A 65 -12.24 4.91 7.01
C SER A 65 -12.99 5.90 6.11
N PHE A 66 -12.24 6.73 5.42
CA PHE A 66 -12.84 7.77 4.61
C PHE A 66 -13.60 7.21 3.42
N PHE A 67 -13.02 6.24 2.74
CA PHE A 67 -13.66 5.63 1.57
C PHE A 67 -14.39 4.34 1.90
N LYS A 68 -14.39 3.94 3.15
CA LYS A 68 -15.07 2.71 3.60
C LYS A 68 -14.53 1.49 2.87
N LEU A 69 -13.22 1.38 2.88
CA LEU A 69 -12.53 0.28 2.25
C LEU A 69 -12.02 -0.69 3.29
N ASP A 70 -11.74 -1.91 2.85
CA ASP A 70 -11.20 -2.93 3.73
C ASP A 70 -9.74 -2.61 4.03
N LEU A 71 -9.43 -2.34 5.27
CA LEU A 71 -8.07 -1.96 5.66
C LEU A 71 -7.07 -3.06 5.35
N LYS A 72 -7.45 -4.30 5.54
CA LYS A 72 -6.52 -5.39 5.26
C LYS A 72 -6.17 -5.47 3.79
N LYS A 73 -7.11 -5.20 2.91
CA LYS A 73 -6.83 -5.17 1.50
C LYS A 73 -5.92 -4.01 1.14
N LEU A 74 -6.14 -2.87 1.76
CA LEU A 74 -5.25 -1.73 1.54
C LEU A 74 -3.84 -2.04 1.99
N GLU A 75 -3.71 -2.66 3.16
CA GLU A 75 -2.40 -3.02 3.66
C GLU A 75 -1.72 -4.03 2.74
N HIS A 76 -2.49 -4.95 2.22
CA HIS A 76 -1.95 -5.94 1.29
C HIS A 76 -1.40 -5.27 0.04
N GLU A 77 -2.15 -4.33 -0.52
CA GLU A 77 -1.69 -3.62 -1.71
C GLU A 77 -0.47 -2.76 -1.40
N TYR A 78 -0.48 -2.14 -0.25
CA TYR A 78 0.65 -1.32 0.17
C TYR A 78 1.92 -2.17 0.27
N LEU A 79 1.82 -3.30 0.95
CA LEU A 79 2.97 -4.18 1.13
C LEU A 79 3.40 -4.81 -0.19
N SER A 80 2.45 -5.18 -1.03
CA SER A 80 2.77 -5.73 -2.33
C SER A 80 3.60 -4.77 -3.15
N GLU A 81 3.25 -3.51 -3.10
CA GLU A 81 4.00 -2.52 -3.86
C GLU A 81 5.41 -2.36 -3.29
N ARG A 82 5.56 -2.38 -1.96
CA ARG A 82 6.88 -2.29 -1.38
C ARG A 82 7.74 -3.47 -1.80
N ILE A 83 7.16 -4.66 -1.83
CA ILE A 83 7.89 -5.82 -2.29
C ILE A 83 8.25 -5.67 -3.76
N ALA A 84 7.30 -5.20 -4.56
CA ALA A 84 7.56 -5.03 -5.98
C ALA A 84 8.70 -4.04 -6.23
N GLU A 85 8.78 -2.99 -5.42
CA GLU A 85 9.86 -2.03 -5.56
C GLU A 85 11.21 -2.66 -5.28
N LEU A 86 11.23 -3.63 -4.37
CA LEU A 86 12.47 -4.30 -4.05
C LEU A 86 12.89 -5.28 -5.11
N ILE A 87 11.96 -5.92 -5.76
CA ILE A 87 12.30 -7.03 -6.64
C ILE A 87 12.30 -6.66 -8.12
N TYR A 88 11.73 -5.53 -8.51
CA TYR A 88 11.58 -5.27 -9.93
C TYR A 88 12.92 -5.19 -10.68
N PRO A 89 14.03 -4.79 -10.05
CA PRO A 89 15.29 -4.81 -10.78
C PRO A 89 15.92 -6.20 -10.86
N GLN A 90 15.35 -7.18 -10.18
CA GLN A 90 15.92 -8.52 -10.16
C GLN A 90 15.28 -9.38 -11.23
N GLU A 91 16.07 -10.23 -11.85
CA GLU A 91 15.54 -11.12 -12.87
C GLU A 91 15.01 -12.41 -12.27
N GLU A 92 15.71 -12.92 -11.27
CA GLU A 92 15.33 -14.17 -10.61
C GLU A 92 14.54 -13.86 -9.36
N THR A 93 13.22 -13.79 -9.49
CA THR A 93 12.41 -13.41 -8.35
C THR A 93 11.85 -14.59 -7.58
N LYS A 94 11.67 -15.74 -8.23
CA LYS A 94 11.09 -16.87 -7.53
C LYS A 94 11.96 -17.35 -6.38
N ALA A 95 13.26 -17.49 -6.62
CA ALA A 95 14.16 -17.90 -5.56
C ALA A 95 14.24 -16.85 -4.47
N LEU A 96 14.20 -15.60 -4.87
CA LEU A 96 14.23 -14.50 -3.90
C LEU A 96 13.01 -14.55 -3.00
N PHE A 97 11.84 -14.77 -3.57
CA PHE A 97 10.62 -14.87 -2.78
C PHE A 97 10.68 -16.03 -1.80
N LYS A 98 11.18 -17.14 -2.24
CA LYS A 98 11.25 -18.29 -1.38
C LYS A 98 12.18 -18.04 -0.19
N SER A 99 13.33 -17.46 -0.47
CA SER A 99 14.26 -17.13 0.61
C SER A 99 13.66 -16.13 1.57
N ALA A 100 12.97 -15.12 1.04
CA ALA A 100 12.36 -14.11 1.88
C ALA A 100 11.29 -14.72 2.77
N GLU A 101 10.51 -15.63 2.21
CA GLU A 101 9.46 -16.28 2.98
C GLU A 101 10.04 -17.11 4.12
N GLU A 102 11.12 -17.80 3.85
CA GLU A 102 11.77 -18.62 4.89
C GLU A 102 12.33 -17.74 5.98
N LYS A 103 12.93 -16.61 5.59
CA LYS A 103 13.44 -15.70 6.59
C LYS A 103 12.32 -15.09 7.41
N ALA A 104 11.20 -14.80 6.78
CA ALA A 104 10.06 -14.27 7.50
C ALA A 104 9.56 -15.26 8.54
N LYS A 105 9.53 -16.53 8.19
CA LYS A 105 9.14 -17.55 9.15
C LYS A 105 10.12 -17.62 10.33
N TYR A 106 11.40 -17.51 10.02
CA TYR A 106 12.40 -17.52 11.07
C TYR A 106 12.22 -16.30 11.98
N PHE A 107 11.99 -15.15 11.40
CA PHE A 107 11.79 -13.94 12.20
C PHE A 107 10.59 -14.08 13.13
N ARG A 108 9.52 -14.69 12.65
CA ARG A 108 8.35 -14.90 13.49
C ARG A 108 8.68 -15.82 14.66
N THR A 109 9.53 -16.82 14.40
CA THR A 109 9.94 -17.74 15.45
C THR A 109 10.71 -17.04 16.55
N ILE A 110 11.72 -16.24 16.19
CA ILE A 110 12.49 -15.56 17.22
C ILE A 110 11.67 -14.50 17.92
N LYS A 111 10.78 -13.82 17.21
CA LYS A 111 9.92 -12.86 17.87
C LYS A 111 9.03 -13.54 18.89
N THR A 112 8.49 -14.67 18.53
CA THR A 112 7.64 -15.41 19.43
C THR A 112 8.41 -15.82 20.67
N GLN A 113 9.62 -16.31 20.48
CA GLN A 113 10.42 -16.77 21.61
C GLN A 113 10.82 -15.63 22.52
N GLN A 114 11.18 -14.50 21.96
CA GLN A 114 11.60 -13.37 22.77
C GLN A 114 10.44 -12.56 23.26
N GLY A 115 9.35 -12.64 22.58
CA GLY A 115 8.11 -12.06 23.08
C GLY A 115 7.87 -10.60 22.83
N THR A 116 8.89 -9.79 22.72
CA THR A 116 8.67 -8.36 22.65
C THR A 116 9.49 -7.64 21.64
N ILE A 117 9.87 -8.27 20.58
CA ILE A 117 10.64 -7.58 19.59
C ILE A 117 9.76 -6.67 18.75
N LYS A 118 10.25 -5.49 18.53
CA LYS A 118 9.56 -4.54 17.67
C LYS A 118 10.44 -4.13 16.56
N PHE A 119 9.86 -3.95 15.43
CA PHE A 119 10.59 -3.53 14.26
C PHE A 119 10.06 -2.26 13.70
#